data_c11cdddb4524112a8f97161a3d6598a2
#
_entry.id   c11cdddb4524112a8f97161a3d6598a2
#
_cell.length_a   1.000
_cell.length_b   1.000
_cell.length_c   1.000
_cell.angle_alpha   90.00
_cell.angle_beta   90.00
_cell.angle_gamma   90.00
#
_symmetry.space_group_name_H-M   'P 1'
#
loop_
_entity.id
_entity.type
_entity.pdbx_description
1 polymer ?
#
loop_
_entity_poly.entity_id
_entity_poly.type
_entity_poly.pdbx_seq_one_letter_code
_entity_poly.pdbx_strand_id
1 'polypeptide(L)'
;SWNGTERNGNCMDQSAQFFFSPENRVAPLGIIALEGARELSAKIEAHLLRWAHEAGMEVDTFTIGNSCPRFSSGDGKGMINSTVRGYDLFFVVDVGNYSCTYNYFGQENHMSPDDHFQDLKRLIQAASGKAHRINVIMPLLYGGRQHRRSYRESLDCAFALQELQNMGV
;
A
#
# COMPACT_ATOMS: atom_id res chain seq x y z
N SER A 1 -31.11 38.47 3.73
CA SER A 1 -30.48 37.88 4.90
C SER A 1 -30.41 36.37 4.73
N TRP A 2 -29.24 35.86 4.34
CA TRP A 2 -28.90 34.46 4.27
C TRP A 2 -28.40 34.03 5.64
N ASN A 3 -29.20 33.29 6.37
CA ASN A 3 -28.75 32.63 7.58
C ASN A 3 -27.97 31.40 7.18
N GLY A 4 -26.63 31.46 7.29
CA GLY A 4 -25.74 30.32 7.23
C GLY A 4 -25.99 29.41 8.44
N THR A 5 -26.75 28.36 8.22
CA THR A 5 -26.88 27.28 9.20
C THR A 5 -25.62 26.40 9.14
N GLU A 6 -24.97 26.34 10.26
CA GLU A 6 -23.81 25.48 10.59
C GLU A 6 -24.01 24.04 10.12
N ARG A 7 -23.29 23.66 9.04
CA ARG A 7 -23.05 22.28 8.64
C ARG A 7 -21.62 21.93 8.97
N ASN A 8 -21.28 21.86 10.24
CA ASN A 8 -19.97 21.37 10.67
C ASN A 8 -20.12 20.66 12.02
N GLY A 9 -19.87 19.39 12.04
CA GLY A 9 -19.65 18.62 13.24
C GLY A 9 -20.02 17.14 13.14
N ASN A 10 -21.13 16.79 12.50
CA ASN A 10 -21.69 15.44 12.68
C ASN A 10 -21.40 14.43 11.57
N CYS A 11 -20.92 14.83 10.40
CA CYS A 11 -20.74 13.88 9.29
C CYS A 11 -19.43 13.09 9.40
N MET A 12 -18.37 13.68 9.94
CA MET A 12 -17.07 12.99 10.12
C MET A 12 -17.11 12.00 11.29
N ASP A 13 -17.77 12.34 12.37
CA ASP A 13 -17.92 11.50 13.56
C ASP A 13 -18.68 10.20 13.24
N GLN A 14 -19.77 10.30 12.47
CA GLN A 14 -20.53 9.12 12.06
C GLN A 14 -19.73 8.18 11.12
N SER A 15 -18.91 8.73 10.24
CA SER A 15 -18.06 7.93 9.35
C SER A 15 -16.96 7.18 10.10
N ALA A 16 -16.30 7.82 11.05
CA ALA A 16 -15.28 7.19 11.90
C ALA A 16 -15.88 6.02 12.69
N GLN A 17 -17.00 6.23 13.37
CA GLN A 17 -17.71 5.18 14.10
C GLN A 17 -18.16 4.04 13.20
N PHE A 18 -18.63 4.35 11.98
CA PHE A 18 -19.06 3.33 11.02
C PHE A 18 -17.88 2.42 10.61
N PHE A 19 -16.74 3.00 10.19
CA PHE A 19 -15.61 2.23 9.68
C PHE A 19 -14.90 1.40 10.76
N PHE A 20 -14.84 1.90 11.98
CA PHE A 20 -14.14 1.21 13.07
C PHE A 20 -15.07 0.44 14.01
N SER A 21 -16.38 0.37 13.72
CA SER A 21 -17.29 -0.45 14.51
C SER A 21 -16.96 -1.94 14.33
N PRO A 22 -17.10 -2.76 15.38
CA PRO A 22 -16.84 -4.20 15.30
C PRO A 22 -17.65 -4.91 14.21
N GLU A 23 -18.84 -4.41 13.91
CA GLU A 23 -19.77 -4.97 12.93
C GLU A 23 -19.31 -4.79 11.49
N ASN A 24 -18.59 -3.68 11.20
CA ASN A 24 -18.14 -3.33 9.86
C ASN A 24 -16.67 -3.68 9.61
N ARG A 25 -15.92 -4.03 10.65
CA ARG A 25 -14.50 -4.33 10.57
C ARG A 25 -14.28 -5.76 10.08
N VAL A 26 -13.70 -5.90 8.90
CA VAL A 26 -13.39 -7.21 8.29
C VAL A 26 -12.35 -7.96 9.12
N ALA A 27 -11.28 -7.28 9.53
CA ALA A 27 -10.16 -7.80 10.30
C ALA A 27 -9.33 -6.64 10.83
N PRO A 28 -8.33 -6.87 11.71
CA PRO A 28 -7.37 -5.84 12.09
C PRO A 28 -6.69 -5.24 10.87
N LEU A 29 -6.66 -3.91 10.80
CA LEU A 29 -6.06 -3.16 9.70
C LEU A 29 -4.54 -3.14 9.84
N GLY A 30 -3.83 -3.43 8.75
CA GLY A 30 -2.38 -3.28 8.64
C GLY A 30 -1.97 -2.57 7.36
N ILE A 31 -1.05 -1.62 7.47
CA ILE A 31 -0.51 -0.87 6.33
C ILE A 31 0.93 -1.28 6.11
N ILE A 32 1.26 -1.68 4.89
CA ILE A 32 2.63 -1.97 4.46
C ILE A 32 2.99 -0.93 3.40
N ALA A 33 3.77 0.08 3.81
CA ALA A 33 4.24 1.13 2.92
C ALA A 33 5.57 0.72 2.27
N LEU A 34 5.58 0.65 0.94
CA LEU A 34 6.83 0.48 0.20
C LEU A 34 7.67 1.77 0.25
N GLU A 35 8.95 1.65 -0.05
CA GLU A 35 9.92 2.75 0.12
C GLU A 35 9.46 4.07 -0.50
N GLY A 36 9.02 4.04 -1.75
CA GLY A 36 8.57 5.24 -2.47
C GLY A 36 7.23 5.82 -2.02
N ALA A 37 6.47 5.10 -1.21
CA ALA A 37 5.13 5.49 -0.77
C ALA A 37 5.05 5.83 0.72
N ARG A 38 6.16 5.90 1.44
CA ARG A 38 6.17 6.12 2.89
C ARG A 38 5.55 7.44 3.29
N GLU A 39 5.80 8.52 2.56
CA GLU A 39 5.20 9.82 2.83
C GLU A 39 3.67 9.80 2.63
N LEU A 40 3.21 9.24 1.52
CA LEU A 40 1.78 9.09 1.26
C LEU A 40 1.12 8.23 2.34
N SER A 41 1.74 7.12 2.68
CA SER A 41 1.24 6.19 3.71
C SER A 41 1.16 6.85 5.09
N ALA A 42 2.13 7.67 5.47
CA ALA A 42 2.11 8.42 6.72
C ALA A 42 0.93 9.40 6.78
N LYS A 43 0.60 10.06 5.67
CA LYS A 43 -0.57 10.94 5.58
C LYS A 43 -1.88 10.16 5.70
N ILE A 44 -1.98 9.00 5.06
CA ILE A 44 -3.13 8.10 5.18
C ILE A 44 -3.27 7.64 6.65
N GLU A 45 -2.20 7.18 7.25
CA GLU A 45 -2.22 6.70 8.64
C GLU A 45 -2.65 7.78 9.62
N ALA A 46 -2.19 9.02 9.45
CA ALA A 46 -2.58 10.14 10.30
C ALA A 46 -4.11 10.37 10.30
N HIS A 47 -4.76 10.24 9.15
CA HIS A 47 -6.22 10.31 9.06
C HIS A 47 -6.91 9.12 9.74
N LEU A 48 -6.40 7.92 9.53
CA LEU A 48 -6.95 6.70 10.11
C LEU A 48 -6.82 6.68 11.63
N LEU A 49 -5.68 7.12 12.18
CA LEU A 49 -5.47 7.23 13.63
C LEU A 49 -6.43 8.23 14.26
N ARG A 50 -6.64 9.38 13.63
CA ARG A 50 -7.63 10.35 14.10
C ARG A 50 -9.03 9.72 14.17
N TRP A 51 -9.47 9.06 13.11
CA TRP A 51 -10.77 8.40 13.06
C TRP A 51 -10.88 7.25 14.08
N ALA A 52 -9.83 6.48 14.25
CA ALA A 52 -9.79 5.41 15.22
C ALA A 52 -9.93 5.94 16.65
N HIS A 53 -9.23 7.02 17.00
CA HIS A 53 -9.33 7.67 18.30
C HIS A 53 -10.73 8.30 18.53
N GLU A 54 -11.31 8.93 17.50
CA GLU A 54 -12.68 9.44 17.55
C GLU A 54 -13.71 8.31 17.78
N ALA A 55 -13.41 7.10 17.29
CA ALA A 55 -14.22 5.89 17.54
C ALA A 55 -13.89 5.19 18.87
N GLY A 56 -13.03 5.77 19.71
CA GLY A 56 -12.67 5.24 21.03
C GLY A 56 -11.66 4.08 20.98
N MET A 57 -10.94 3.89 19.88
CA MET A 57 -9.89 2.88 19.79
C MET A 57 -8.57 3.42 20.34
N GLU A 58 -7.91 2.64 21.17
CA GLU A 58 -6.54 2.87 21.60
C GLU A 58 -5.58 2.17 20.62
N VAL A 59 -5.07 2.91 19.64
CA VAL A 59 -4.13 2.41 18.64
C VAL A 59 -3.10 3.48 18.34
N ASP A 60 -1.83 3.10 18.34
CA ASP A 60 -0.70 4.00 18.10
C ASP A 60 -0.26 4.01 16.64
N THR A 61 -0.39 2.89 15.94
CA THR A 61 -0.02 2.76 14.53
C THR A 61 -0.77 1.62 13.85
N PHE A 62 -1.03 1.78 12.56
CA PHE A 62 -1.47 0.71 11.66
C PHE A 62 -0.33 0.21 10.78
N THR A 63 0.80 0.92 10.77
CA THR A 63 1.94 0.60 9.90
C THR A 63 2.69 -0.62 10.41
N ILE A 64 2.91 -1.58 9.51
CA ILE A 64 3.71 -2.77 9.72
C ILE A 64 5.07 -2.56 9.07
N GLY A 65 6.14 -2.70 9.89
CA GLY A 65 7.51 -2.54 9.43
C GLY A 65 7.88 -3.55 8.34
N ASN A 66 8.51 -3.05 7.29
CA ASN A 66 8.97 -3.85 6.16
C ASN A 66 10.25 -3.29 5.57
N SER A 67 10.91 -4.10 4.77
CA SER A 67 12.08 -3.68 4.01
C SER A 67 12.27 -4.54 2.76
N CYS A 68 12.90 -3.95 1.75
CA CYS A 68 13.29 -4.64 0.52
C CYS A 68 14.79 -4.41 0.25
N PRO A 69 15.67 -5.02 1.05
CA PRO A 69 17.11 -4.87 0.83
C PRO A 69 17.52 -5.44 -0.51
N ARG A 70 18.59 -4.87 -1.06
CA ARG A 70 19.23 -5.35 -2.30
C ARG A 70 20.57 -6.01 -1.98
N PHE A 71 20.82 -7.11 -2.67
CA PHE A 71 22.17 -7.64 -2.79
C PHE A 71 22.99 -6.76 -3.75
N SER A 72 24.32 -6.90 -3.71
CA SER A 72 25.20 -6.12 -4.60
C SER A 72 24.93 -6.34 -6.10
N SER A 73 24.38 -7.49 -6.45
CA SER A 73 23.92 -7.84 -7.81
C SER A 73 22.63 -7.16 -8.24
N GLY A 74 21.97 -6.39 -7.34
CA GLY A 74 20.68 -5.74 -7.59
C GLY A 74 19.45 -6.58 -7.24
N ASP A 75 19.63 -7.88 -6.97
CA ASP A 75 18.54 -8.74 -6.53
C ASP A 75 17.98 -8.25 -5.20
N GLY A 76 16.66 -8.33 -5.04
CA GLY A 76 15.98 -7.88 -3.84
C GLY A 76 15.38 -9.01 -3.01
N LYS A 77 15.11 -8.71 -1.76
CA LYS A 77 14.42 -9.58 -0.82
C LYS A 77 13.33 -8.78 -0.11
N GLY A 78 12.10 -9.30 -0.06
CA GLY A 78 11.01 -8.69 0.71
C GLY A 78 10.99 -9.26 2.13
N MET A 79 10.91 -8.38 3.12
CA MET A 79 10.84 -8.74 4.54
C MET A 79 9.73 -7.97 5.24
N ILE A 80 8.94 -8.65 6.06
CA ILE A 80 7.94 -8.08 6.95
C ILE A 80 8.36 -8.37 8.38
N ASN A 81 8.44 -7.33 9.22
CA ASN A 81 9.11 -7.41 10.53
C ASN A 81 8.22 -7.94 11.65
N SER A 82 6.92 -8.13 11.40
CA SER A 82 5.98 -8.64 12.40
C SER A 82 4.95 -9.59 11.78
N THR A 83 4.19 -10.26 12.64
CA THR A 83 3.12 -11.15 12.15
C THR A 83 2.03 -10.36 11.41
N VAL A 84 1.57 -10.92 10.31
CA VAL A 84 0.44 -10.38 9.51
C VAL A 84 -0.76 -11.35 9.52
N ARG A 85 -0.70 -12.38 10.35
CA ARG A 85 -1.75 -13.39 10.43
C ARG A 85 -3.10 -12.79 10.81
N GLY A 86 -4.07 -13.00 9.93
CA GLY A 86 -5.44 -12.54 10.14
C GLY A 86 -5.67 -11.06 9.89
N TYR A 87 -4.67 -10.31 9.41
CA TYR A 87 -4.80 -8.89 9.09
C TYR A 87 -5.49 -8.64 7.75
N ASP A 88 -6.23 -7.55 7.70
CA ASP A 88 -6.64 -6.91 6.44
C ASP A 88 -5.52 -5.95 6.03
N LEU A 89 -4.70 -6.38 5.05
CA LEU A 89 -3.48 -5.69 4.67
C LEU A 89 -3.71 -4.74 3.50
N PHE A 90 -3.13 -3.55 3.60
CA PHE A 90 -3.08 -2.55 2.55
C PHE A 90 -1.63 -2.24 2.20
N PHE A 91 -1.20 -2.68 1.03
CA PHE A 91 0.11 -2.33 0.48
C PHE A 91 0.00 -1.01 -0.26
N VAL A 92 0.79 -0.02 0.12
CA VAL A 92 0.84 1.30 -0.52
C VAL A 92 2.12 1.39 -1.32
N VAL A 93 2.01 1.58 -2.65
CA VAL A 93 3.13 1.61 -3.57
C VAL A 93 3.04 2.79 -4.53
N ASP A 94 4.13 3.54 -4.68
CA ASP A 94 4.29 4.55 -5.72
C ASP A 94 5.37 4.06 -6.70
N VAL A 95 4.93 3.51 -7.82
CA VAL A 95 5.84 3.00 -8.85
C VAL A 95 6.54 4.10 -9.64
N GLY A 96 6.07 5.35 -9.52
CA GLY A 96 6.62 6.51 -10.21
C GLY A 96 7.70 7.25 -9.41
N ASN A 97 7.97 6.86 -8.17
CA ASN A 97 8.92 7.57 -7.33
C ASN A 97 10.37 7.29 -7.75
N TYR A 98 10.97 8.26 -8.44
CA TYR A 98 12.33 8.20 -8.92
C TYR A 98 13.39 8.52 -7.85
N SER A 99 12.99 9.05 -6.69
CA SER A 99 13.94 9.46 -5.64
C SER A 99 14.53 8.29 -4.86
N CYS A 100 13.89 7.13 -4.88
CA CYS A 100 14.41 5.93 -4.22
C CYS A 100 15.59 5.35 -4.98
N THR A 101 16.63 4.99 -4.23
CA THR A 101 17.87 4.45 -4.81
C THR A 101 18.26 3.13 -4.17
N TYR A 102 19.09 2.37 -4.84
CA TYR A 102 19.75 1.18 -4.32
C TYR A 102 21.17 1.08 -4.88
N ASN A 103 22.01 0.37 -4.17
CA ASN A 103 23.39 0.14 -4.61
C ASN A 103 23.45 -1.09 -5.53
N TYR A 104 24.11 -0.93 -6.69
CA TYR A 104 24.32 -1.96 -7.67
C TYR A 104 25.81 -1.99 -8.04
N PHE A 105 26.51 -3.03 -7.62
CA PHE A 105 27.97 -3.15 -7.79
C PHE A 105 28.76 -1.89 -7.37
N GLY A 106 28.40 -1.31 -6.23
CA GLY A 106 29.06 -0.11 -5.72
C GLY A 106 28.59 1.22 -6.32
N GLN A 107 27.63 1.20 -7.23
CA GLN A 107 27.05 2.40 -7.84
C GLN A 107 25.62 2.61 -7.36
N GLU A 108 25.26 3.87 -7.12
CA GLU A 108 23.90 4.26 -6.80
C GLU A 108 23.02 4.28 -8.04
N ASN A 109 21.90 3.57 -7.99
CA ASN A 109 20.93 3.49 -9.08
C ASN A 109 19.55 3.90 -8.56
N HIS A 110 18.82 4.68 -9.35
CA HIS A 110 17.43 5.00 -9.06
C HIS A 110 16.51 3.83 -9.36
N MET A 111 15.51 3.63 -8.51
CA MET A 111 14.50 2.61 -8.72
C MET A 111 13.60 2.97 -9.90
N SER A 112 13.45 2.04 -10.82
CA SER A 112 12.48 2.12 -11.93
C SER A 112 11.07 1.69 -11.46
N PRO A 113 10.03 1.95 -12.26
CA PRO A 113 8.70 1.36 -12.01
C PRO A 113 8.74 -0.16 -11.85
N ASP A 114 9.58 -0.86 -12.61
CA ASP A 114 9.76 -2.30 -12.51
C ASP A 114 10.37 -2.71 -11.16
N ASP A 115 11.33 -1.95 -10.66
CA ASP A 115 11.91 -2.17 -9.33
C ASP A 115 10.86 -2.05 -8.22
N HIS A 116 10.06 -0.98 -8.24
CA HIS A 116 8.99 -0.77 -7.27
C HIS A 116 7.92 -1.87 -7.37
N PHE A 117 7.51 -2.24 -8.57
CA PHE A 117 6.52 -3.29 -8.77
C PHE A 117 7.03 -4.66 -8.33
N GLN A 118 8.29 -4.97 -8.59
CA GLN A 118 8.90 -6.22 -8.13
C GLN A 118 9.00 -6.27 -6.60
N ASP A 119 9.31 -5.17 -5.93
CA ASP A 119 9.32 -5.09 -4.47
C ASP A 119 7.91 -5.28 -3.88
N LEU A 120 6.89 -4.74 -4.52
CA LEU A 120 5.50 -5.00 -4.15
C LEU A 120 5.20 -6.51 -4.16
N LYS A 121 5.56 -7.21 -5.24
CA LYS A 121 5.35 -8.66 -5.35
C LYS A 121 6.11 -9.44 -4.28
N ARG A 122 7.34 -9.05 -3.96
CA ARG A 122 8.14 -9.66 -2.90
C ARG A 122 7.47 -9.53 -1.53
N LEU A 123 6.93 -8.37 -1.20
CA LEU A 123 6.25 -8.14 0.08
C LEU A 123 4.89 -8.85 0.13
N ILE A 124 4.12 -8.87 -0.94
CA ILE A 124 2.88 -9.65 -1.03
C ILE A 124 3.19 -11.13 -0.81
N GLN A 125 4.23 -11.66 -1.44
CA GLN A 125 4.65 -13.04 -1.27
C GLN A 125 5.07 -13.33 0.17
N ALA A 126 5.75 -12.41 0.84
CA ALA A 126 6.11 -12.55 2.26
C ALA A 126 4.89 -12.61 3.20
N ALA A 127 3.77 -11.98 2.82
CA ALA A 127 2.51 -12.00 3.56
C ALA A 127 1.57 -13.15 3.15
N SER A 128 1.84 -13.81 2.04
CA SER A 128 0.94 -14.78 1.41
C SER A 128 0.59 -15.95 2.33
N GLY A 129 -0.69 -16.34 2.30
CA GLY A 129 -1.23 -17.45 3.10
C GLY A 129 -1.40 -17.16 4.60
N LYS A 130 -1.13 -15.93 5.05
CA LYS A 130 -1.23 -15.52 6.45
C LYS A 130 -2.23 -14.39 6.67
N ALA A 131 -2.30 -13.43 5.77
CA ALA A 131 -3.24 -12.32 5.82
C ALA A 131 -4.68 -12.81 5.60
N HIS A 132 -5.65 -12.10 6.19
CA HIS A 132 -7.06 -12.33 5.94
C HIS A 132 -7.45 -11.84 4.55
N ARG A 133 -6.97 -10.64 4.19
CA ARG A 133 -7.18 -10.02 2.88
C ARG A 133 -5.96 -9.18 2.49
N ILE A 134 -5.68 -9.09 1.20
CA ILE A 134 -4.61 -8.29 0.65
C ILE A 134 -5.21 -7.27 -0.33
N ASN A 135 -4.91 -6.00 -0.11
CA ASN A 135 -5.30 -4.88 -0.95
C ASN A 135 -4.06 -4.11 -1.40
N VAL A 136 -4.08 -3.55 -2.58
CA VAL A 136 -3.00 -2.71 -3.11
C VAL A 136 -3.55 -1.32 -3.44
N ILE A 137 -2.89 -0.29 -2.91
CA ILE A 137 -3.12 1.11 -3.23
C ILE A 137 -1.95 1.57 -4.11
N MET A 138 -2.24 1.81 -5.36
CA MET A 138 -1.27 2.17 -6.39
C MET A 138 -1.76 3.43 -7.13
N PRO A 139 -1.44 4.64 -6.66
CA PRO A 139 -1.94 5.89 -7.24
C PRO A 139 -1.56 6.08 -8.70
N LEU A 140 -0.35 5.64 -9.08
CA LEU A 140 0.09 5.54 -10.47
C LEU A 140 0.08 4.08 -10.90
N LEU A 141 -0.81 3.73 -11.82
CA LEU A 141 -0.95 2.34 -12.27
C LEU A 141 0.28 1.88 -13.05
N TYR A 142 0.93 0.82 -12.56
CA TYR A 142 2.06 0.20 -13.25
C TYR A 142 1.67 -0.27 -14.65
N GLY A 143 2.50 0.07 -15.62
CA GLY A 143 2.25 -0.27 -17.03
C GLY A 143 1.05 0.45 -17.65
N GLY A 144 0.51 1.50 -17.04
CA GLY A 144 -0.69 2.20 -17.51
C GLY A 144 -0.59 2.78 -18.93
N ARG A 145 0.63 3.03 -19.42
CA ARG A 145 0.88 3.42 -20.81
C ARG A 145 0.72 2.26 -21.80
N GLN A 146 0.79 1.01 -21.32
CA GLN A 146 0.69 -0.21 -22.12
C GLN A 146 -0.66 -0.90 -21.87
N HIS A 147 -1.74 -0.17 -22.10
CA HIS A 147 -3.12 -0.64 -21.95
C HIS A 147 -3.75 -1.15 -23.28
N ARG A 148 -3.06 -0.99 -24.39
CA ARG A 148 -3.44 -1.50 -25.71
C ARG A 148 -2.28 -2.27 -26.32
N ARG A 149 -2.63 -3.30 -27.08
CA ARG A 149 -1.69 -4.14 -27.80
C ARG A 149 -1.85 -3.94 -29.30
N SER A 150 -0.75 -3.66 -29.98
CA SER A 150 -0.67 -3.63 -31.43
C SER A 150 0.37 -4.65 -31.85
N TYR A 151 0.00 -5.56 -32.74
CA TYR A 151 0.90 -6.60 -33.21
C TYR A 151 1.47 -7.52 -32.10
N ARG A 152 2.79 -7.76 -32.12
CA ARG A 152 3.51 -8.68 -31.23
C ARG A 152 4.19 -7.90 -30.09
N GLU A 153 3.43 -7.15 -29.32
CA GLU A 153 3.88 -6.35 -28.20
C GLU A 153 3.47 -6.96 -26.86
N SER A 154 4.21 -6.63 -25.81
CA SER A 154 3.76 -6.95 -24.45
C SER A 154 2.55 -6.09 -24.05
N LEU A 155 1.78 -6.57 -23.08
CA LEU A 155 0.65 -5.85 -22.50
C LEU A 155 0.83 -5.82 -20.98
N ASP A 156 1.79 -5.04 -20.53
CA ASP A 156 2.28 -5.07 -19.15
C ASP A 156 1.20 -4.70 -18.13
N CYS A 157 0.32 -3.76 -18.44
CA CYS A 157 -0.75 -3.35 -17.53
C CYS A 157 -1.67 -4.53 -17.16
N ALA A 158 -2.19 -5.24 -18.16
CA ALA A 158 -3.09 -6.37 -17.93
C ALA A 158 -2.39 -7.54 -17.24
N PHE A 159 -1.16 -7.84 -17.66
CA PHE A 159 -0.39 -8.91 -17.03
C PHE A 159 -0.03 -8.60 -15.58
N ALA A 160 0.35 -7.38 -15.26
CA ALA A 160 0.63 -6.95 -13.88
C ALA A 160 -0.61 -7.13 -12.98
N LEU A 161 -1.78 -6.72 -13.44
CA LEU A 161 -3.03 -6.90 -12.69
C LEU A 161 -3.38 -8.38 -12.50
N GLN A 162 -3.19 -9.21 -13.53
CA GLN A 162 -3.38 -10.65 -13.44
C GLN A 162 -2.40 -11.31 -12.45
N GLU A 163 -1.14 -10.90 -12.45
CA GLU A 163 -0.16 -11.37 -11.46
C GLU A 163 -0.61 -11.05 -10.03
N LEU A 164 -1.02 -9.81 -9.75
CA LEU A 164 -1.50 -9.41 -8.43
C LEU A 164 -2.73 -10.22 -8.02
N GLN A 165 -3.69 -10.41 -8.93
CA GLN A 165 -4.87 -11.23 -8.69
C GLN A 165 -4.50 -12.69 -8.36
N ASN A 166 -3.56 -13.27 -9.10
CA ASN A 166 -3.08 -14.64 -8.85
C ASN A 166 -2.30 -14.77 -7.53
N MET A 167 -1.75 -13.68 -7.02
CA MET A 167 -1.10 -13.61 -5.71
C MET A 167 -2.08 -13.41 -4.55
N GLY A 168 -3.39 -13.25 -4.83
CA GLY A 168 -4.43 -13.10 -3.83
C GLY A 168 -4.81 -11.67 -3.46
N VAL A 169 -4.49 -10.70 -4.32
CA VAL A 169 -4.89 -9.28 -4.18
C VAL A 169 -6.36 -9.12 -4.59
#